data_d573ba8ad1452ded264e8573a2a61a7c
#
_entry.id   d573ba8ad1452ded264e8573a2a61a7c
#
_cell.length_a   1.000
_cell.length_b   1.000
_cell.length_c   1.000
_cell.angle_alpha   90.00
_cell.angle_beta   90.00
_cell.angle_gamma   90.00
#
_symmetry.space_group_name_H-M   'P 1'
#
loop_
_entity.id
_entity.type
_entity.pdbx_description
1 polymer ?
#
loop_
_entity_poly.entity_id
_entity_poly.type
_entity_poly.pdbx_seq_one_letter_code
_entity_poly.pdbx_strand_id
1 'polypeptide(L)'
;MVVAIMKGYTIFVIILMLLYTARHFYFTIVRLLGRQRLYYNDILTDRMKSISVLIPMHNEEQVLSNVLDSLLKCEYDRDRLEIIPINDNSTDRTREMLDEYHRKYEFIRPLHRDCPDRGKPVGLNDAMKLAKGEKLELD
;
A
#
# COMPACT_ATOMS: atom_id res chain seq x y z
N MET A 1 -21.57 -25.29 51.24
CA MET A 1 -22.08 -24.57 50.05
C MET A 1 -21.08 -23.57 49.49
N VAL A 2 -20.58 -22.60 50.24
CA VAL A 2 -19.60 -21.58 49.78
C VAL A 2 -18.33 -22.20 49.19
N VAL A 3 -17.72 -23.18 49.85
CA VAL A 3 -16.48 -23.84 49.37
C VAL A 3 -16.67 -24.56 48.03
N ALA A 4 -17.85 -25.15 47.76
CA ALA A 4 -18.15 -25.77 46.47
C ALA A 4 -18.26 -24.75 45.35
N ILE A 5 -18.89 -23.60 45.65
CA ILE A 5 -19.00 -22.48 44.68
C ILE A 5 -17.62 -21.91 44.37
N MET A 6 -16.76 -21.69 45.36
CA MET A 6 -15.40 -21.21 45.17
C MET A 6 -14.55 -22.19 44.32
N LYS A 7 -14.65 -23.50 44.61
CA LYS A 7 -13.98 -24.52 43.78
C LYS A 7 -14.48 -24.50 42.34
N GLY A 8 -15.78 -24.41 42.11
CA GLY A 8 -16.34 -24.30 40.76
C GLY A 8 -15.87 -23.07 40.02
N TYR A 9 -15.83 -21.91 40.67
CA TYR A 9 -15.33 -20.67 40.09
C TYR A 9 -13.84 -20.78 39.73
N THR A 10 -12.99 -21.35 40.62
CA THR A 10 -11.58 -21.53 40.37
C THR A 10 -11.33 -22.43 39.16
N ILE A 11 -12.06 -23.57 39.07
CA ILE A 11 -11.95 -24.49 37.93
C ILE A 11 -12.36 -23.76 36.63
N PHE A 12 -13.44 -23.00 36.65
CA PHE A 12 -13.89 -22.22 35.50
C PHE A 12 -12.84 -21.22 35.00
N VAL A 13 -12.22 -20.48 35.93
CA VAL A 13 -11.14 -19.53 35.58
C VAL A 13 -9.92 -20.25 35.00
N ILE A 14 -9.54 -21.40 35.55
CA ILE A 14 -8.43 -22.21 35.02
C ILE A 14 -8.71 -22.67 33.60
N ILE A 15 -9.93 -23.15 33.34
CA ILE A 15 -10.33 -23.59 31.98
C ILE A 15 -10.26 -22.42 30.99
N LEU A 16 -10.76 -21.25 31.36
CA LEU A 16 -10.68 -20.06 30.51
C LEU A 16 -9.23 -19.65 30.20
N MET A 17 -8.37 -19.70 31.22
CA MET A 17 -6.94 -19.39 31.02
C MET A 17 -6.25 -20.41 30.10
N LEU A 18 -6.57 -21.69 30.25
CA LEU A 18 -6.03 -22.74 29.38
C LEU A 18 -6.49 -22.55 27.92
N LEU A 19 -7.76 -22.25 27.70
CA LEU A 19 -8.30 -21.96 26.36
C LEU A 19 -7.65 -20.74 25.74
N TYR A 20 -7.49 -19.66 26.51
CA TYR A 20 -6.83 -18.45 26.06
C TYR A 20 -5.35 -18.74 25.67
N THR A 21 -4.63 -19.45 26.51
CA THR A 21 -3.24 -19.82 26.30
C THR A 21 -3.09 -20.71 25.08
N ALA A 22 -3.93 -21.74 24.92
CA ALA A 22 -3.93 -22.62 23.76
C ALA A 22 -4.18 -21.86 22.46
N ARG A 23 -5.15 -20.93 22.45
CA ARG A 23 -5.40 -20.04 21.32
C ARG A 23 -4.17 -19.19 20.99
N HIS A 24 -3.54 -18.60 21.99
CA HIS A 24 -2.36 -17.75 21.79
C HIS A 24 -1.18 -18.56 21.21
N PHE A 25 -0.93 -19.74 21.75
CA PHE A 25 0.06 -20.68 21.21
C PHE A 25 -0.24 -21.08 19.77
N TYR A 26 -1.48 -21.39 19.46
CA TYR A 26 -1.88 -21.74 18.10
C TYR A 26 -1.54 -20.63 17.11
N PHE A 27 -1.91 -19.37 17.38
CA PHE A 27 -1.59 -18.27 16.50
C PHE A 27 -0.09 -17.99 16.41
N THR A 28 0.65 -18.16 17.52
CA THR A 28 2.12 -18.00 17.52
C THR A 28 2.79 -19.06 16.66
N ILE A 29 2.36 -20.32 16.76
CA ILE A 29 2.87 -21.44 15.95
C ILE A 29 2.52 -21.22 14.48
N VAL A 30 1.29 -20.87 14.17
CA VAL A 30 0.87 -20.55 12.79
C VAL A 30 1.69 -19.42 12.20
N ARG A 31 2.03 -18.40 13.00
CA ARG A 31 2.88 -17.28 12.55
C ARG A 31 4.35 -17.69 12.36
N LEU A 32 4.88 -18.57 13.21
CA LEU A 32 6.26 -19.05 13.12
C LEU A 32 6.45 -20.10 12.01
N LEU A 33 5.50 -21.03 11.87
CA LEU A 33 5.53 -22.10 10.87
C LEU A 33 4.81 -21.69 9.57
N GLY A 34 3.88 -20.75 9.65
CA GLY A 34 3.26 -20.14 8.51
C GLY A 34 4.33 -19.36 7.76
N ARG A 35 5.10 -20.04 6.91
CA ARG A 35 5.74 -19.36 5.80
C ARG A 35 4.65 -18.54 5.14
N GLN A 36 4.73 -17.22 5.26
CA GLN A 36 4.07 -16.37 4.28
C GLN A 36 4.62 -16.85 2.93
N ARG A 37 3.92 -17.75 2.32
CA ARG A 37 4.06 -18.02 0.90
C ARG A 37 3.52 -16.75 0.24
N LEU A 38 4.37 -15.73 0.20
CA LEU A 38 4.24 -14.75 -0.85
C LEU A 38 4.22 -15.60 -2.12
N TYR A 39 3.12 -15.59 -2.80
CA TYR A 39 2.95 -16.30 -4.07
C TYR A 39 3.83 -15.60 -5.11
N TYR A 40 5.16 -15.80 -4.96
CA TYR A 40 6.13 -15.35 -5.96
C TYR A 40 5.98 -16.09 -7.30
N ASN A 41 5.26 -17.21 -7.31
CA ASN A 41 4.99 -17.94 -8.55
C ASN A 41 4.17 -17.12 -9.56
N ASP A 42 3.29 -16.22 -9.11
CA ASP A 42 2.56 -15.35 -10.04
C ASP A 42 3.43 -14.20 -10.57
N ILE A 43 4.52 -13.88 -9.88
CA ILE A 43 5.49 -12.86 -10.31
C ILE A 43 6.53 -13.46 -11.27
N LEU A 44 6.76 -14.78 -11.19
CA LEU A 44 7.71 -15.51 -12.04
C LEU A 44 7.05 -16.12 -13.30
N THR A 45 5.72 -16.02 -13.44
CA THR A 45 5.09 -16.34 -14.72
C THR A 45 5.46 -15.26 -15.74
N ASP A 46 5.88 -15.69 -16.90
CA ASP A 46 6.49 -15.06 -18.08
C ASP A 46 5.78 -13.77 -18.61
N ARG A 47 4.89 -13.15 -17.84
CA ARG A 47 4.21 -11.89 -18.12
C ARG A 47 4.31 -10.95 -16.93
N MET A 48 5.39 -10.18 -16.86
CA MET A 48 5.38 -9.00 -15.98
C MET A 48 4.15 -8.15 -16.31
N LYS A 49 3.29 -7.92 -15.33
CA LYS A 49 2.06 -7.11 -15.48
C LYS A 49 2.43 -5.64 -15.63
N SER A 50 1.65 -4.91 -16.39
CA SER A 50 1.79 -3.45 -16.43
C SER A 50 1.26 -2.85 -15.13
N ILE A 51 2.04 -2.01 -14.48
CA ILE A 51 1.67 -1.36 -13.22
C ILE A 51 1.67 0.15 -13.35
N SER A 52 0.68 0.80 -12.73
CA SER A 52 0.63 2.25 -12.58
C SER A 52 0.73 2.60 -11.10
N VAL A 53 1.77 3.38 -10.75
CA VAL A 53 2.01 3.86 -9.38
C VAL A 53 1.41 5.25 -9.24
N LEU A 54 0.36 5.37 -8.41
CA LEU A 54 -0.34 6.63 -8.15
C LEU A 54 0.18 7.26 -6.86
N ILE A 55 0.65 8.51 -6.92
CA ILE A 55 1.28 9.18 -5.77
C ILE A 55 0.62 10.54 -5.57
N PRO A 56 -0.31 10.67 -4.61
CA PRO A 56 -0.91 11.96 -4.28
C PRO A 56 0.10 12.86 -3.55
N MET A 57 0.27 14.08 -4.05
CA MET A 57 1.20 15.08 -3.54
C MET A 57 0.51 16.44 -3.35
N HIS A 58 0.84 17.13 -2.26
CA HIS A 58 0.39 18.49 -2.00
C HIS A 58 1.47 19.24 -1.22
N ASN A 59 2.12 20.23 -1.85
CA ASN A 59 3.23 20.99 -1.27
C ASN A 59 4.38 20.08 -0.77
N GLU A 60 4.85 19.18 -1.64
CA GLU A 60 5.85 18.16 -1.33
C GLU A 60 7.22 18.46 -1.98
N GLU A 61 7.55 19.74 -2.28
CA GLU A 61 8.79 20.13 -2.97
C GLU A 61 10.06 19.58 -2.29
N GLN A 62 10.06 19.44 -0.94
CA GLN A 62 11.23 19.00 -0.18
C GLN A 62 11.49 17.49 -0.28
N VAL A 63 10.45 16.69 -0.48
CA VAL A 63 10.55 15.22 -0.46
C VAL A 63 10.34 14.57 -1.83
N LEU A 64 9.77 15.31 -2.78
CA LEU A 64 9.40 14.86 -4.12
C LEU A 64 10.57 14.16 -4.83
N SER A 65 11.73 14.79 -4.87
CA SER A 65 12.90 14.22 -5.54
C SER A 65 13.33 12.90 -4.91
N ASN A 66 13.32 12.79 -3.58
CA ASN A 66 13.70 11.57 -2.89
C ASN A 66 12.74 10.41 -3.19
N VAL A 67 11.43 10.71 -3.28
CA VAL A 67 10.41 9.71 -3.61
C VAL A 67 10.57 9.23 -5.05
N LEU A 68 10.63 10.15 -6.01
CA LEU A 68 10.76 9.78 -7.43
C LEU A 68 12.09 9.09 -7.73
N ASP A 69 13.21 9.58 -7.18
CA ASP A 69 14.52 8.95 -7.35
C ASP A 69 14.59 7.54 -6.74
N SER A 70 13.87 7.31 -5.64
CA SER A 70 13.75 5.96 -5.06
C SER A 70 12.96 5.02 -5.98
N LEU A 71 11.90 5.49 -6.62
CA LEU A 71 11.13 4.71 -7.59
C LEU A 71 11.94 4.47 -8.87
N LEU A 72 12.77 5.43 -9.29
CA LEU A 72 13.68 5.26 -10.44
C LEU A 72 14.74 4.19 -10.21
N LYS A 73 15.09 3.89 -8.96
CA LYS A 73 16.03 2.81 -8.60
C LYS A 73 15.39 1.42 -8.59
N CYS A 74 14.06 1.33 -8.64
CA CYS A 74 13.39 0.04 -8.71
C CYS A 74 13.73 -0.70 -10.01
N GLU A 75 14.07 -1.97 -9.90
CA GLU A 75 14.32 -2.88 -11.02
C GLU A 75 12.98 -3.39 -11.58
N TYR A 76 12.32 -2.56 -12.38
CA TYR A 76 11.10 -2.92 -13.11
C TYR A 76 11.21 -2.50 -14.56
N ASP A 77 10.58 -3.28 -15.46
CA ASP A 77 10.55 -2.98 -16.89
C ASP A 77 9.86 -1.63 -17.14
N ARG A 78 10.61 -0.69 -17.72
CA ARG A 78 10.17 0.70 -17.95
C ARG A 78 8.99 0.80 -18.92
N ASP A 79 8.88 -0.15 -19.84
CA ASP A 79 7.78 -0.19 -20.81
C ASP A 79 6.46 -0.64 -20.16
N ARG A 80 6.54 -1.18 -18.93
CA ARG A 80 5.43 -1.70 -18.16
C ARG A 80 5.20 -0.96 -16.84
N LEU A 81 6.01 0.06 -16.57
CA LEU A 81 5.91 0.91 -15.40
C LEU A 81 5.38 2.28 -15.81
N GLU A 82 4.31 2.72 -15.18
CA GLU A 82 3.81 4.08 -15.26
C GLU A 82 3.78 4.69 -13.87
N ILE A 83 4.31 5.89 -13.70
CA ILE A 83 4.26 6.64 -12.45
C ILE A 83 3.39 7.87 -12.68
N ILE A 84 2.31 8.00 -11.93
CA ILE A 84 1.38 9.12 -12.01
C ILE A 84 1.41 9.89 -10.68
N PRO A 85 2.33 10.85 -10.51
CA PRO A 85 2.26 11.77 -9.39
C PRO A 85 1.07 12.72 -9.58
N ILE A 86 0.25 12.86 -8.55
CA ILE A 86 -0.98 13.65 -8.56
C ILE A 86 -0.73 14.91 -7.75
N ASN A 87 -0.52 16.02 -8.43
CA ASN A 87 -0.39 17.32 -7.79
C ASN A 87 -1.78 17.90 -7.50
N ASP A 88 -2.17 17.89 -6.23
CA ASP A 88 -3.47 18.39 -5.79
C ASP A 88 -3.36 19.82 -5.27
N ASN A 89 -3.44 20.81 -6.17
CA ASN A 89 -3.44 22.25 -5.85
C ASN A 89 -2.21 22.70 -5.02
N SER A 90 -1.00 22.25 -5.37
CA SER A 90 0.22 22.76 -4.72
C SER A 90 0.47 24.21 -5.06
N THR A 91 0.95 24.95 -4.08
CA THR A 91 1.29 26.38 -4.18
C THR A 91 2.81 26.63 -4.17
N ASP A 92 3.59 25.58 -3.94
CA ASP A 92 5.05 25.53 -3.96
C ASP A 92 5.58 25.06 -5.33
N ARG A 93 6.87 24.76 -5.41
CA ARG A 93 7.52 24.31 -6.65
C ARG A 93 7.23 22.85 -7.04
N THR A 94 6.33 22.15 -6.33
CA THR A 94 5.97 20.75 -6.63
C THR A 94 5.58 20.57 -8.10
N ARG A 95 4.76 21.46 -8.66
CA ARG A 95 4.31 21.40 -10.05
C ARG A 95 5.48 21.46 -11.04
N GLU A 96 6.33 22.46 -10.89
CA GLU A 96 7.48 22.70 -11.77
C GLU A 96 8.44 21.52 -11.76
N MET A 97 8.73 20.98 -10.56
CA MET A 97 9.59 19.81 -10.39
C MET A 97 9.01 18.56 -11.05
N LEU A 98 7.70 18.32 -10.95
CA LEU A 98 7.03 17.21 -11.62
C LEU A 98 7.13 17.31 -13.14
N ASP A 99 6.97 18.50 -13.70
CA ASP A 99 7.14 18.76 -15.13
C ASP A 99 8.58 18.52 -15.59
N GLU A 100 9.58 18.81 -14.75
CA GLU A 100 10.97 18.50 -15.03
C GLU A 100 11.24 16.99 -15.07
N TYR A 101 10.66 16.23 -14.12
CA TYR A 101 10.74 14.76 -14.15
C TYR A 101 10.03 14.17 -15.36
N HIS A 102 8.87 14.67 -15.75
CA HIS A 102 8.17 14.24 -16.96
C HIS A 102 9.02 14.43 -18.23
N ARG A 103 9.70 15.57 -18.35
CA ARG A 103 10.59 15.84 -19.50
C ARG A 103 11.78 14.88 -19.58
N LYS A 104 12.25 14.36 -18.43
CA LYS A 104 13.37 13.40 -18.36
C LYS A 104 12.94 11.95 -18.54
N TYR A 105 11.71 11.61 -18.08
CA TYR A 105 11.22 10.24 -18.00
C TYR A 105 9.78 10.15 -18.52
N GLU A 106 9.60 9.61 -19.71
CA GLU A 106 8.30 9.54 -20.40
C GLU A 106 7.24 8.72 -19.63
N PHE A 107 7.69 7.72 -18.84
CA PHE A 107 6.81 6.90 -18.01
C PHE A 107 6.35 7.58 -16.71
N ILE A 108 6.88 8.78 -16.39
CA ILE A 108 6.37 9.65 -15.33
C ILE A 108 5.39 10.65 -15.94
N ARG A 109 4.11 10.53 -15.62
CA ARG A 109 3.02 11.32 -16.19
C ARG A 109 2.26 12.07 -15.10
N PRO A 110 2.66 13.29 -14.74
CA PRO A 110 2.03 14.05 -13.67
C PRO A 110 0.60 14.42 -14.03
N LEU A 111 -0.31 14.28 -13.07
CA LEU A 111 -1.67 14.78 -13.12
C LEU A 111 -1.77 16.05 -12.25
N HIS A 112 -1.92 17.20 -12.87
CA HIS A 112 -2.14 18.45 -12.16
C HIS A 112 -3.63 18.71 -12.01
N ARG A 113 -4.08 18.91 -10.76
CA ARG A 113 -5.47 19.22 -10.41
C ARG A 113 -5.54 20.62 -9.85
N ASP A 114 -6.35 21.45 -10.50
CA ASP A 114 -6.66 22.82 -10.07
C ASP A 114 -8.15 22.93 -9.67
N CYS A 115 -8.73 21.83 -9.14
CA CYS A 115 -10.15 21.74 -8.78
C CYS A 115 -10.41 22.17 -7.34
N PRO A 116 -11.58 22.79 -7.05
CA PRO A 116 -11.97 23.15 -5.68
C PRO A 116 -12.21 21.93 -4.78
N ASP A 117 -12.58 20.79 -5.35
CA ASP A 117 -12.76 19.53 -4.63
C ASP A 117 -11.38 18.94 -4.27
N ARG A 118 -10.97 19.20 -3.04
CA ARG A 118 -9.68 18.77 -2.49
C ARG A 118 -9.79 17.40 -1.81
N GLY A 119 -8.72 16.66 -1.86
CA GLY A 119 -8.52 15.47 -1.05
C GLY A 119 -7.94 14.29 -1.81
N LYS A 120 -7.11 13.51 -1.10
CA LYS A 120 -6.44 12.32 -1.64
C LYS A 120 -7.38 11.34 -2.37
N PRO A 121 -8.61 11.05 -1.88
CA PRO A 121 -9.50 10.11 -2.57
C PRO A 121 -9.95 10.59 -3.95
N VAL A 122 -10.23 11.89 -4.10
CA VAL A 122 -10.72 12.45 -5.37
C VAL A 122 -9.60 12.45 -6.41
N GLY A 123 -8.38 12.87 -6.02
CA GLY A 123 -7.21 12.83 -6.88
C GLY A 123 -6.88 11.41 -7.35
N LEU A 124 -6.94 10.42 -6.47
CA LEU A 124 -6.70 9.03 -6.80
C LEU A 124 -7.75 8.50 -7.80
N ASN A 125 -9.02 8.82 -7.61
CA ASN A 125 -10.08 8.40 -8.53
C ASN A 125 -9.87 8.96 -9.95
N ASP A 126 -9.43 10.21 -10.07
CA ASP A 126 -9.15 10.82 -11.36
C ASP A 126 -7.92 10.18 -12.02
N ALA A 127 -6.86 9.93 -11.24
CA ALA A 127 -5.66 9.23 -11.71
C ALA A 127 -5.94 7.78 -12.13
N MET A 128 -6.82 7.06 -11.41
CA MET A 128 -7.23 5.70 -11.77
C MET A 128 -7.90 5.61 -13.14
N LYS A 129 -8.60 6.67 -13.59
CA LYS A 129 -9.20 6.72 -14.93
C LYS A 129 -8.13 6.85 -16.03
N LEU A 130 -6.98 7.45 -15.71
CA LEU A 130 -5.88 7.67 -16.64
C LEU A 130 -4.85 6.53 -16.63
N ALA A 131 -4.81 5.74 -15.56
CA ALA A 131 -3.89 4.64 -15.38
C ALA A 131 -4.09 3.56 -16.45
N LYS A 132 -2.98 3.14 -17.08
CA LYS A 132 -2.94 2.08 -18.10
C LYS A 132 -2.63 0.71 -17.53
N GLY A 133 -2.23 0.64 -16.26
CA GLY A 133 -1.92 -0.60 -15.57
C GLY A 133 -3.12 -1.53 -15.46
N GLU A 134 -2.85 -2.82 -15.30
CA GLU A 134 -3.89 -3.83 -15.12
C GLU A 134 -4.65 -3.55 -13.81
N LYS A 135 -5.97 -3.37 -13.89
CA LYS A 135 -6.81 -3.16 -12.71
C LYS A 135 -6.89 -4.47 -11.93
N LEU A 136 -6.44 -4.46 -10.67
CA LEU A 136 -6.76 -5.53 -9.73
C LEU A 136 -8.22 -5.34 -9.31
N GLU A 137 -9.12 -6.19 -9.81
CA GLU A 137 -10.43 -6.38 -9.17
C GLU A 137 -10.17 -7.12 -7.85
N LEU A 138 -10.44 -6.45 -6.76
CA LEU A 138 -10.50 -7.07 -5.44
C LEU A 138 -11.90 -7.67 -5.31
N ASP A 139 -12.00 -8.98 -5.47
CA ASP A 139 -13.20 -9.75 -5.07
C ASP A 139 -13.41 -9.72 -3.55
#